data_bed1a4c8673bf9e43194fe904c696122
#
_entry.id   bed1a4c8673bf9e43194fe904c696122
#
_cell.length_a   1.000
_cell.length_b   1.000
_cell.length_c   1.000
_cell.angle_alpha   90.00
_cell.angle_beta   90.00
_cell.angle_gamma   90.00
#
_symmetry.space_group_name_H-M   'P 1'
#
loop_
_entity.id
_entity.type
_entity.pdbx_description
1 polymer ?
#
loop_
_entity_poly.entity_id
_entity_poly.type
_entity_poly.pdbx_seq_one_letter_code
_entity_poly.pdbx_strand_id
1 'polypeptide(L)'
;MTLVIVVYGTDFVVVGSDSRGTNVDSFGNRVELNIFRKIVRFNDRVALLLHGEASAAMYLIDELRKSASINRLGVTEVGKRLWKIGNAQMAAAPLGTWNKLPQFGILVAGLDKGVG
;
A
#
# COMPACT_ATOMS: atom_id res chain seq x y z
N MET A 1 -7.59 -4.19 -12.90
CA MET A 1 -6.68 -5.32 -12.56
C MET A 1 -5.28 -4.78 -12.27
N THR A 2 -4.64 -5.29 -11.26
CA THR A 2 -3.26 -4.91 -10.91
C THR A 2 -2.36 -6.13 -11.03
N LEU A 3 -1.27 -5.99 -11.79
CA LEU A 3 -0.23 -7.01 -11.85
C LEU A 3 0.94 -6.56 -10.97
N VAL A 4 1.37 -7.45 -10.09
CA VAL A 4 2.48 -7.21 -9.17
C VAL A 4 3.45 -8.37 -9.25
N ILE A 5 4.74 -8.06 -9.32
CA ILE A 5 5.81 -9.07 -9.33
C ILE A 5 6.78 -8.74 -8.20
N VAL A 6 7.09 -9.72 -7.38
CA VAL A 6 8.09 -9.61 -6.31
C VAL A 6 9.09 -10.74 -6.44
N VAL A 7 10.37 -10.40 -6.51
CA VAL A 7 11.46 -11.38 -6.59
C VAL A 7 12.41 -11.16 -5.41
N TYR A 8 12.60 -12.20 -4.63
CA TYR A 8 13.51 -12.18 -3.49
C TYR A 8 14.85 -12.84 -3.83
N GLY A 9 15.94 -12.13 -3.51
CA GLY A 9 17.28 -12.71 -3.43
C GLY A 9 17.67 -12.96 -1.97
N THR A 10 18.93 -13.28 -1.74
CA THR A 10 19.44 -13.50 -0.38
C THR A 10 19.52 -12.20 0.43
N ASP A 11 19.80 -11.10 -0.23
CA ASP A 11 20.03 -9.78 0.40
C ASP A 11 19.35 -8.64 -0.36
N PHE A 12 18.42 -8.96 -1.27
CA PHE A 12 17.71 -7.96 -2.06
C PHE A 12 16.29 -8.40 -2.37
N VAL A 13 15.45 -7.44 -2.68
CA VAL A 13 14.09 -7.64 -3.19
C VAL A 13 13.90 -6.73 -4.39
N VAL A 14 13.40 -7.28 -5.49
CA VAL A 14 13.02 -6.52 -6.67
C VAL A 14 11.50 -6.57 -6.80
N VAL A 15 10.89 -5.42 -6.97
CA VAL A 15 9.45 -5.29 -7.11
C VAL A 15 9.11 -4.59 -8.42
N GLY A 16 8.03 -5.03 -9.04
CA GLY A 16 7.52 -4.42 -10.26
C GLY A 16 6.00 -4.45 -10.28
N SER A 17 5.40 -3.49 -10.95
CA SER A 17 3.96 -3.46 -11.18
C SER A 17 3.64 -2.83 -12.52
N ASP A 18 2.43 -3.09 -13.02
CA ASP A 18 1.89 -2.28 -14.09
C ASP A 18 1.62 -0.85 -13.57
N SER A 19 1.49 0.11 -14.50
CA SER A 19 1.30 1.53 -14.16
C SER A 19 -0.07 2.05 -14.58
N ARG A 20 -1.00 1.16 -14.93
CA ARG A 20 -2.32 1.53 -15.39
C ARG A 20 -3.29 1.69 -14.21
N GLY A 21 -3.90 2.84 -14.12
CA GLY A 21 -4.93 3.14 -13.13
C GLY A 21 -6.24 3.52 -13.81
N THR A 22 -7.33 3.41 -13.06
CA THR A 22 -8.66 3.81 -13.53
C THR A 22 -9.26 4.78 -12.51
N ASN A 23 -9.71 5.92 -13.02
CA ASN A 23 -10.51 6.88 -12.24
C ASN A 23 -11.92 6.98 -12.81
N VAL A 24 -12.84 7.46 -11.98
CA VAL A 24 -14.19 7.79 -12.41
C VAL A 24 -14.32 9.32 -12.39
N ASP A 25 -14.72 9.90 -13.54
CA ASP A 25 -14.91 11.34 -13.63
C ASP A 25 -16.22 11.79 -12.96
N SER A 26 -16.48 13.09 -12.95
CA SER A 26 -17.71 13.66 -12.35
C SER A 26 -19.01 13.22 -13.04
N PHE A 27 -18.92 12.64 -14.23
CA PHE A 27 -20.06 12.12 -14.99
C PHE A 27 -20.24 10.61 -14.84
N GLY A 28 -19.42 9.95 -14.02
CA GLY A 28 -19.47 8.52 -13.84
C GLY A 28 -18.71 7.72 -14.88
N ASN A 29 -18.01 8.35 -15.81
CA ASN A 29 -17.22 7.69 -16.84
C ASN A 29 -15.89 7.20 -16.29
N ARG A 30 -15.45 6.01 -16.71
CA ARG A 30 -14.16 5.48 -16.37
C ARG A 30 -13.07 6.15 -17.22
N VAL A 31 -12.07 6.68 -16.55
CA VAL A 31 -10.88 7.25 -17.20
C VAL A 31 -9.67 6.40 -16.84
N GLU A 32 -9.00 5.85 -17.84
CA GLU A 32 -7.79 5.05 -17.64
C GLU A 32 -6.55 5.94 -17.66
N LEU A 33 -5.69 5.76 -16.65
CA LEU A 33 -4.43 6.46 -16.53
C LEU A 33 -3.28 5.49 -16.81
N ASN A 34 -2.40 5.86 -17.74
CA ASN A 34 -1.26 5.02 -18.12
C ASN A 34 -0.02 5.24 -17.24
N ILE A 35 -0.05 6.23 -16.37
CA ILE A 35 1.08 6.60 -15.50
C ILE A 35 0.62 6.65 -14.04
N PHE A 36 0.13 5.55 -13.52
CA PHE A 36 -0.27 5.46 -12.14
C PHE A 36 0.79 4.75 -11.32
N ARG A 37 1.31 5.40 -10.29
CA ARG A 37 2.30 4.77 -9.40
C ARG A 37 1.61 3.86 -8.41
N LYS A 38 1.86 2.57 -8.55
CA LYS A 38 1.37 1.53 -7.65
C LYS A 38 2.44 1.05 -6.67
N ILE A 39 3.66 1.54 -6.81
CA ILE A 39 4.77 1.21 -5.92
C ILE A 39 5.17 2.46 -5.16
N VAL A 40 5.19 2.35 -3.84
CA VAL A 40 5.63 3.41 -2.93
C VAL A 40 6.85 2.92 -2.18
N ARG A 41 7.97 3.62 -2.32
CA ARG A 41 9.14 3.36 -1.50
C ARG A 41 8.88 3.94 -0.10
N PHE A 42 8.70 3.05 0.87
CA PHE A 42 8.43 3.47 2.24
C PHE A 42 9.71 3.92 2.95
N ASN A 43 10.74 3.08 2.88
CA ASN A 43 12.08 3.38 3.38
C ASN A 43 13.11 2.56 2.59
N ASP A 44 14.34 2.51 3.02
CA ASP A 44 15.41 1.80 2.31
C ASP A 44 15.26 0.27 2.29
N ARG A 45 14.37 -0.27 3.12
CA ARG A 45 14.17 -1.72 3.26
C ARG A 45 12.83 -2.20 2.75
N VAL A 46 11.84 -1.32 2.60
CA VAL A 46 10.45 -1.69 2.39
C VAL A 46 9.84 -0.90 1.25
N ALA A 47 9.22 -1.62 0.33
CA ALA A 47 8.36 -1.09 -0.71
C ALA A 47 6.92 -1.53 -0.46
N LEU A 48 5.98 -0.67 -0.79
CA LEU A 48 4.54 -0.94 -0.69
C LEU A 48 3.94 -0.92 -2.08
N LEU A 49 3.21 -1.99 -2.41
CA LEU A 49 2.57 -2.13 -3.70
C LEU A 49 1.06 -2.02 -3.51
N LEU A 50 0.46 -1.10 -4.22
CA LEU A 50 -0.93 -0.72 -4.02
C LEU A 50 -1.82 -1.37 -5.07
N HIS A 51 -2.99 -1.84 -4.66
CA HIS A 51 -4.05 -2.24 -5.57
C HIS A 51 -5.40 -1.75 -5.07
N GLY A 52 -6.34 -1.60 -5.98
CA GLY A 52 -7.64 -1.08 -5.64
C GLY A 52 -7.64 0.44 -5.48
N GLU A 53 -8.38 0.95 -4.53
CA GLU A 53 -8.54 2.39 -4.33
C GLU A 53 -7.30 3.00 -3.67
N ALA A 54 -6.50 3.69 -4.47
CA ALA A 54 -5.20 4.19 -4.05
C ALA A 54 -5.27 5.25 -2.95
N SER A 55 -6.30 6.09 -2.96
CA SER A 55 -6.46 7.14 -1.94
C SER A 55 -6.59 6.56 -0.54
N ALA A 56 -7.33 5.48 -0.38
CA ALA A 56 -7.48 4.78 0.90
C ALA A 56 -6.18 4.14 1.36
N ALA A 57 -5.46 3.51 0.43
CA ALA A 57 -4.15 2.93 0.74
C ALA A 57 -3.15 4.00 1.17
N MET A 58 -3.09 5.12 0.45
CA MET A 58 -2.19 6.23 0.79
C MET A 58 -2.52 6.85 2.14
N TYR A 59 -3.79 6.90 2.53
CA TYR A 59 -4.17 7.38 3.85
C TYR A 59 -3.53 6.55 4.96
N LEU A 60 -3.57 5.22 4.85
CA LEU A 60 -2.93 4.33 5.82
C LEU A 60 -1.42 4.51 5.85
N ILE A 61 -0.81 4.65 4.69
CA ILE A 61 0.63 4.86 4.58
C ILE A 61 1.04 6.18 5.23
N ASP A 62 0.28 7.24 5.01
CA ASP A 62 0.55 8.55 5.60
C ASP A 62 0.39 8.52 7.12
N GLU A 63 -0.60 7.80 7.64
CA GLU A 63 -0.76 7.58 9.07
C GLU A 63 0.45 6.84 9.67
N LEU A 64 0.96 5.82 8.97
CA LEU A 64 2.15 5.11 9.42
C LEU A 64 3.38 6.02 9.42
N ARG A 65 3.53 6.88 8.41
CA ARG A 65 4.66 7.82 8.30
C ARG A 65 4.72 8.86 9.41
N LYS A 66 3.63 9.10 10.11
CA LYS A 66 3.63 9.97 11.30
C LYS A 66 4.34 9.34 12.49
N SER A 67 4.59 8.03 12.47
CA SER A 67 5.34 7.36 13.51
C SER A 67 6.81 7.78 13.50
N ALA A 68 7.37 7.97 14.68
CA ALA A 68 8.82 8.15 14.81
C ALA A 68 9.55 6.88 14.38
N SER A 69 10.74 7.04 13.83
CA SER A 69 11.62 5.92 13.48
C SER A 69 11.19 5.09 12.25
N ILE A 70 10.43 5.66 11.33
CA ILE A 70 10.00 4.97 10.10
C ILE A 70 11.18 4.39 9.30
N ASN A 71 12.35 5.03 9.35
CA ASN A 71 13.53 4.58 8.61
C ASN A 71 14.15 3.29 9.14
N ARG A 72 13.76 2.86 10.34
CA ARG A 72 14.27 1.64 10.98
C ARG A 72 13.35 0.44 10.83
N LEU A 73 12.13 0.65 10.32
CA LEU A 73 11.15 -0.42 10.22
C LEU A 73 11.50 -1.36 9.08
N GLY A 74 11.48 -2.67 9.38
CA GLY A 74 11.57 -3.72 8.37
C GLY A 74 10.20 -4.13 7.85
N VAL A 75 10.20 -5.09 6.94
CA VAL A 75 8.98 -5.55 6.25
C VAL A 75 7.94 -6.11 7.23
N THR A 76 8.37 -6.90 8.20
CA THR A 76 7.45 -7.51 9.17
C THR A 76 6.76 -6.46 10.03
N GLU A 77 7.49 -5.51 10.54
CA GLU A 77 6.95 -4.46 11.42
C GLU A 77 6.03 -3.49 10.66
N VAL A 78 6.40 -3.13 9.43
CA VAL A 78 5.55 -2.30 8.57
C VAL A 78 4.22 -2.99 8.31
N GLY A 79 4.25 -4.28 7.98
CA GLY A 79 3.03 -5.07 7.76
C GLY A 79 2.13 -5.10 8.99
N LYS A 80 2.70 -5.35 10.16
CA LYS A 80 1.94 -5.39 11.43
C LYS A 80 1.30 -4.03 11.74
N ARG A 81 2.02 -2.95 11.56
CA ARG A 81 1.52 -1.60 11.85
C ARG A 81 0.42 -1.18 10.90
N LEU A 82 0.56 -1.46 9.60
CA LEU A 82 -0.48 -1.18 8.62
C LEU A 82 -1.75 -1.97 8.91
N TRP A 83 -1.62 -3.25 9.26
CA TRP A 83 -2.75 -4.08 9.64
C TRP A 83 -3.49 -3.52 10.87
N LYS A 84 -2.74 -3.08 11.88
CA LYS A 84 -3.31 -2.51 13.10
C LYS A 84 -4.05 -1.20 12.83
N ILE A 85 -3.48 -0.31 12.01
CA ILE A 85 -4.12 0.95 11.64
C ILE A 85 -5.40 0.67 10.85
N GLY A 86 -5.35 -0.24 9.86
CA GLY A 86 -6.51 -0.61 9.05
C GLY A 86 -7.65 -1.18 9.88
N ASN A 87 -7.34 -2.08 10.81
CA ASN A 87 -8.35 -2.67 11.69
C ASN A 87 -8.98 -1.64 12.64
N ALA A 88 -8.19 -0.71 13.17
CA ALA A 88 -8.71 0.35 14.02
C ALA A 88 -9.71 1.23 13.24
N GLN A 89 -9.45 1.52 11.99
CA GLN A 89 -10.36 2.30 11.15
C GLN A 89 -11.63 1.53 10.81
N MET A 90 -11.53 0.24 10.51
CA MET A 90 -12.72 -0.60 10.29
C MET A 90 -13.59 -0.68 11.54
N ALA A 91 -12.99 -0.83 12.70
CA ALA A 91 -13.73 -0.87 13.96
C ALA A 91 -14.44 0.45 14.27
N ALA A 92 -13.90 1.57 13.83
CA ALA A 92 -14.50 2.89 14.01
C ALA A 92 -15.59 3.19 12.96
N ALA A 93 -15.71 2.39 11.91
CA ALA A 93 -16.72 2.60 10.87
C ALA A 93 -18.13 2.31 11.41
N PRO A 94 -19.13 3.13 11.07
CA PRO A 94 -20.50 2.89 11.51
C PRO A 94 -21.03 1.53 11.03
N LEU A 95 -21.86 0.89 11.86
CA LEU A 95 -22.52 -0.36 11.51
C LEU A 95 -23.33 -0.19 10.22
N GLY A 96 -23.28 -1.19 9.35
CA GLY A 96 -24.01 -1.19 8.08
C GLY A 96 -23.32 -0.45 6.95
N THR A 97 -22.15 0.13 7.16
CA THR A 97 -21.39 0.83 6.12
C THR A 97 -20.21 0.03 5.56
N TRP A 98 -19.97 -1.17 6.04
CA TRP A 98 -18.81 -1.97 5.65
C TRP A 98 -18.80 -2.33 4.16
N ASN A 99 -19.95 -2.51 3.54
CA ASN A 99 -20.07 -2.74 2.10
C ASN A 99 -19.77 -1.48 1.27
N LYS A 100 -19.71 -0.31 1.89
CA LYS A 100 -19.38 0.98 1.25
C LYS A 100 -17.95 1.40 1.51
N LEU A 101 -17.18 0.62 2.29
CA LEU A 101 -15.77 0.92 2.53
C LEU A 101 -14.96 0.72 1.25
N PRO A 102 -13.91 1.52 1.06
CA PRO A 102 -13.07 1.40 -0.12
C PRO A 102 -12.43 0.01 -0.21
N GLN A 103 -12.38 -0.54 -1.42
CA GLN A 103 -11.76 -1.83 -1.70
C GLN A 103 -10.32 -1.60 -2.14
N PHE A 104 -9.38 -2.00 -1.31
CA PHE A 104 -7.95 -1.85 -1.62
C PHE A 104 -7.12 -2.88 -0.87
N GLY A 105 -5.89 -3.02 -1.30
CA GLY A 105 -4.89 -3.80 -0.59
C GLY A 105 -3.51 -3.19 -0.72
N ILE A 106 -2.65 -3.53 0.22
CA ILE A 106 -1.26 -3.15 0.22
C ILE A 106 -0.42 -4.41 0.38
N LEU A 107 0.41 -4.70 -0.63
CA LEU A 107 1.42 -5.75 -0.51
C LEU A 107 2.69 -5.12 0.04
N VAL A 108 3.20 -5.65 1.12
CA VAL A 108 4.43 -5.17 1.76
C VAL A 108 5.57 -6.08 1.35
N ALA A 109 6.57 -5.53 0.69
CA ALA A 109 7.74 -6.28 0.21
C ALA A 109 9.02 -5.61 0.69
N GLY A 110 9.96 -6.40 1.15
CA GLY A 110 11.22 -5.84 1.61
C GLY A 110 12.01 -6.76 2.51
N LEU A 111 12.90 -6.19 3.27
CA LEU A 111 13.81 -6.87 4.17
C LEU A 111 13.58 -6.39 5.61
N ASP A 112 13.78 -7.28 6.58
CA ASP A 112 13.72 -6.92 8.00
C ASP A 112 15.01 -6.28 8.48
N LYS A 113 16.14 -6.70 7.90
CA LYS A 113 17.45 -6.15 8.23
C LYS A 113 18.04 -5.47 7.00
N GLY A 114 18.78 -4.40 7.22
CA GLY A 114 19.51 -3.77 6.15
C GLY A 114 20.55 -4.72 5.54
N VAL A 115 20.86 -4.46 4.25
CA VAL A 115 21.98 -5.13 3.58
C VAL A 115 23.25 -4.64 4.26
N GLY A 116 23.98 -5.58 4.82
CA GLY A 116 25.13 -5.14 5.53
C GLY A 116 26.22 -6.05 5.69
#